data_9b1efc8bcb181d2211cd74c88a287473
#
_entry.id   9b1efc8bcb181d2211cd74c88a287473
#
_cell.length_a   1.000
_cell.length_b   1.000
_cell.length_c   1.000
_cell.angle_alpha   90.00
_cell.angle_beta   90.00
_cell.angle_gamma   90.00
#
_symmetry.space_group_name_H-M   'P 1'
#
loop_
_entity.id
_entity.type
_entity.pdbx_description
1 polymer ?
#
loop_
_entity_poly.entity_id
_entity_poly.type
_entity_poly.pdbx_seq_one_letter_code
_entity_poly.pdbx_strand_id
1 'polypeptide(L)'
;GKVVNMKGRREVYNNTPQVNQITLRLPQPDEPNDPADFKVKSPVDVKEIRDYMSQMIFKIENPVWQRIVRKLYTKYDKEFYSYPAAKTNHHAFETGLAFHTATMVRLADAISEVYPQLNKSLLYAGIMLHDLAKVIELTGPDQTEYTVRGNLLGHIALIDSEITKTVMELGIDDTKEEVVLL
;
A
#
# COMPACT_ATOMS: atom_id res chain seq x y z
N GLY A 1 2.87 13.60 -14.34
CA GLY A 1 4.12 14.30 -14.75
C GLY A 1 4.36 14.20 -16.24
N LYS A 2 5.35 14.93 -16.71
CA LYS A 2 5.79 14.86 -18.12
C LYS A 2 7.17 14.24 -18.17
N VAL A 3 7.43 13.39 -19.15
CA VAL A 3 8.77 12.94 -19.48
C VAL A 3 9.51 14.08 -20.17
N VAL A 4 10.77 14.28 -19.80
CA VAL A 4 11.66 15.25 -20.43
C VAL A 4 13.00 14.60 -20.74
N ASN A 5 13.58 14.99 -21.84
CA ASN A 5 14.96 14.64 -22.15
C ASN A 5 15.87 15.65 -21.46
N MET A 6 16.78 15.16 -20.62
CA MET A 6 17.71 15.98 -19.85
C MET A 6 19.15 15.74 -20.31
N LYS A 7 19.86 16.81 -20.63
CA LYS A 7 21.29 16.81 -20.90
C LYS A 7 21.98 17.71 -19.88
N GLY A 8 23.06 17.23 -19.27
CA GLY A 8 23.81 17.99 -18.30
C GLY A 8 25.19 17.42 -18.04
N ARG A 9 26.03 18.14 -17.29
CA ARG A 9 27.37 17.73 -16.88
C ARG A 9 27.32 17.07 -15.50
N ARG A 10 27.79 15.82 -15.42
CA ARG A 10 27.91 15.11 -14.14
C ARG A 10 29.09 15.64 -13.34
N GLU A 11 28.85 16.00 -12.11
CA GLU A 11 29.84 16.48 -11.15
C GLU A 11 29.62 15.85 -9.78
N VAL A 12 30.60 15.97 -8.89
CA VAL A 12 30.49 15.56 -7.49
C VAL A 12 30.66 16.80 -6.63
N TYR A 13 29.70 17.08 -5.78
CA TYR A 13 29.75 18.15 -4.79
C TYR A 13 29.47 17.58 -3.39
N ASN A 14 30.36 17.84 -2.45
CA ASN A 14 30.28 17.29 -1.09
C ASN A 14 30.04 15.77 -1.07
N ASN A 15 30.79 14.99 -1.84
CA ASN A 15 30.66 13.55 -2.02
C ASN A 15 29.28 13.07 -2.57
N THR A 16 28.43 13.99 -3.03
CA THR A 16 27.14 13.66 -3.61
C THR A 16 27.18 13.89 -5.12
N PRO A 17 26.85 12.87 -5.94
CA PRO A 17 26.71 13.04 -7.37
C PRO A 17 25.60 14.04 -7.71
N GLN A 18 25.91 15.00 -8.57
CA GLN A 18 24.93 15.96 -9.09
C GLN A 18 25.09 16.17 -10.58
N VAL A 19 24.11 16.77 -11.21
CA VAL A 19 24.14 17.16 -12.62
C VAL A 19 24.00 18.68 -12.72
N ASN A 20 24.98 19.33 -13.30
CA ASN A 20 25.00 20.78 -13.52
C ASN A 20 24.81 21.11 -15.02
N GLN A 21 24.59 22.41 -15.31
CA GLN A 21 24.39 22.91 -16.68
C GLN A 21 23.28 22.16 -17.41
N ILE A 22 22.13 22.01 -16.75
CA ILE A 22 21.01 21.20 -17.23
C ILE A 22 20.28 21.93 -18.36
N THR A 23 20.09 21.23 -19.48
CA THR A 23 19.17 21.60 -20.55
C THR A 23 18.04 20.60 -20.61
N LEU A 24 16.80 21.07 -20.61
CA LEU A 24 15.60 20.24 -20.69
C LEU A 24 14.88 20.49 -22.01
N ARG A 25 14.38 19.42 -22.63
CA ARG A 25 13.47 19.50 -23.77
C ARG A 25 12.41 18.41 -23.70
N LEU A 26 11.32 18.56 -24.41
CA LEU A 26 10.34 17.48 -24.57
C LEU A 26 10.93 16.36 -25.43
N PRO A 27 10.51 15.10 -25.22
CA PRO A 27 10.89 13.99 -26.07
C PRO A 27 10.42 14.20 -27.51
N GLN A 28 11.18 13.68 -28.47
CA GLN A 28 10.76 13.57 -29.86
C GLN A 28 9.84 12.35 -30.05
N PRO A 29 9.10 12.23 -31.17
CA PRO A 29 8.17 11.13 -31.39
C PRO A 29 8.79 9.72 -31.36
N ASP A 30 10.09 9.63 -31.69
CA ASP A 30 10.89 8.40 -31.70
C ASP A 30 11.60 8.10 -30.34
N GLU A 31 11.47 8.99 -29.37
CA GLU A 31 12.06 8.82 -28.05
C GLU A 31 11.02 8.31 -27.04
N PRO A 32 11.44 7.53 -26.01
CA PRO A 32 10.55 7.11 -24.92
C PRO A 32 9.89 8.32 -24.27
N ASN A 33 8.55 8.32 -24.23
CA ASN A 33 7.77 9.47 -23.76
C ASN A 33 6.64 9.09 -22.79
N ASP A 34 6.41 7.79 -22.56
CA ASP A 34 5.43 7.33 -21.59
C ASP A 34 6.01 7.42 -20.17
N PRO A 35 5.41 8.21 -19.26
CA PRO A 35 5.83 8.26 -17.86
C PRO A 35 5.89 6.89 -17.17
N ALA A 36 5.08 5.93 -17.61
CA ALA A 36 5.06 4.58 -17.06
C ALA A 36 6.37 3.81 -17.25
N ASP A 37 7.14 4.14 -18.29
CA ASP A 37 8.44 3.50 -18.58
C ASP A 37 9.55 3.92 -17.60
N PHE A 38 9.35 5.05 -16.92
CA PHE A 38 10.32 5.65 -16.00
C PHE A 38 9.93 5.47 -14.52
N LYS A 39 8.78 4.85 -14.24
CA LYS A 39 8.36 4.56 -12.86
C LYS A 39 9.00 3.28 -12.37
N VAL A 40 9.44 3.29 -11.11
CA VAL A 40 9.79 2.05 -10.40
C VAL A 40 8.50 1.25 -10.24
N LYS A 41 8.51 0.01 -10.70
CA LYS A 41 7.36 -0.90 -10.64
C LYS A 41 7.56 -1.94 -9.54
N SER A 42 6.46 -2.53 -9.07
CA SER A 42 6.51 -3.69 -8.19
C SER A 42 7.31 -4.83 -8.86
N PRO A 43 8.15 -5.56 -8.12
CA PRO A 43 8.87 -6.74 -8.62
C PRO A 43 7.95 -7.94 -8.91
N VAL A 44 6.70 -7.88 -8.45
CA VAL A 44 5.66 -8.90 -8.63
C VAL A 44 4.48 -8.28 -9.36
N ASP A 45 3.89 -9.02 -10.29
CA ASP A 45 2.70 -8.58 -11.04
C ASP A 45 1.53 -8.34 -10.09
N VAL A 46 0.78 -7.25 -10.32
CA VAL A 46 -0.35 -6.86 -9.49
C VAL A 46 -1.45 -7.94 -9.46
N LYS A 47 -1.60 -8.70 -10.54
CA LYS A 47 -2.57 -9.81 -10.60
C LYS A 47 -2.17 -10.95 -9.65
N GLU A 48 -0.89 -11.31 -9.62
CA GLU A 48 -0.38 -12.32 -8.68
C GLU A 48 -0.59 -11.89 -7.22
N ILE A 49 -0.33 -10.61 -6.92
CA ILE A 49 -0.56 -10.06 -5.58
C ILE A 49 -2.04 -10.14 -5.23
N ARG A 50 -2.92 -9.77 -6.15
CA ARG A 50 -4.38 -9.78 -5.97
C ARG A 50 -4.90 -11.20 -5.73
N ASP A 51 -4.47 -12.15 -6.53
CA ASP A 51 -4.87 -13.56 -6.41
C ASP A 51 -4.40 -14.13 -5.06
N TYR A 52 -3.17 -13.84 -4.65
CA TYR A 52 -2.64 -14.23 -3.35
C TYR A 52 -3.42 -13.61 -2.19
N MET A 53 -3.64 -12.30 -2.21
CA MET A 53 -4.39 -11.60 -1.15
C MET A 53 -5.83 -12.12 -1.02
N SER A 54 -6.48 -12.40 -2.16
CA SER A 54 -7.82 -13.00 -2.17
C SER A 54 -7.84 -14.36 -1.48
N GLN A 55 -6.87 -15.23 -1.77
CA GLN A 55 -6.74 -16.54 -1.10
C GLN A 55 -6.53 -16.38 0.41
N MET A 56 -5.67 -15.44 0.82
CA MET A 56 -5.36 -15.22 2.22
C MET A 56 -6.54 -14.65 3.02
N ILE A 57 -7.37 -13.81 2.41
CA ILE A 57 -8.64 -13.34 3.03
C ILE A 57 -9.54 -14.52 3.35
N PHE A 58 -9.63 -15.53 2.46
CA PHE A 58 -10.43 -16.73 2.73
C PHE A 58 -9.83 -17.64 3.81
N LYS A 59 -8.53 -17.55 4.10
CA LYS A 59 -7.88 -18.24 5.23
C LYS A 59 -8.21 -17.64 6.60
N ILE A 60 -8.82 -16.47 6.67
CA ILE A 60 -9.32 -15.89 7.92
C ILE A 60 -10.57 -16.68 8.34
N GLU A 61 -10.43 -17.59 9.30
CA GLU A 61 -11.51 -18.47 9.73
C GLU A 61 -12.56 -17.76 10.60
N ASN A 62 -12.16 -16.71 11.34
CA ASN A 62 -13.10 -15.93 12.13
C ASN A 62 -14.02 -15.10 11.19
N PRO A 63 -15.35 -15.33 11.23
CA PRO A 63 -16.28 -14.71 10.29
C PRO A 63 -16.44 -13.20 10.48
N VAL A 64 -16.22 -12.69 11.69
CA VAL A 64 -16.28 -11.25 11.98
C VAL A 64 -15.12 -10.56 11.28
N TRP A 65 -13.90 -10.99 11.53
CA TRP A 65 -12.69 -10.42 10.92
C TRP A 65 -12.70 -10.57 9.39
N GLN A 66 -13.09 -11.74 8.89
CA GLN A 66 -13.17 -11.97 7.43
C GLN A 66 -14.14 -11.00 6.76
N ARG A 67 -15.32 -10.76 7.35
CA ARG A 67 -16.33 -9.84 6.81
C ARG A 67 -15.82 -8.40 6.79
N ILE A 68 -15.17 -7.94 7.86
CA ILE A 68 -14.59 -6.61 7.97
C ILE A 68 -13.50 -6.42 6.91
N VAL A 69 -12.53 -7.33 6.85
CA VAL A 69 -11.43 -7.28 5.87
C VAL A 69 -11.97 -7.27 4.45
N ARG A 70 -12.87 -8.18 4.10
CA ARG A 70 -13.47 -8.23 2.76
C ARG A 70 -14.18 -6.94 2.37
N LYS A 71 -14.96 -6.38 3.28
CA LYS A 71 -15.71 -5.15 3.04
C LYS A 71 -14.76 -3.98 2.75
N LEU A 72 -13.71 -3.83 3.56
CA LEU A 72 -12.71 -2.77 3.41
C LEU A 72 -11.86 -2.96 2.13
N TYR A 73 -11.43 -4.18 1.82
CA TYR A 73 -10.70 -4.46 0.58
C TYR A 73 -11.56 -4.26 -0.67
N THR A 74 -12.85 -4.55 -0.60
CA THR A 74 -13.78 -4.21 -1.70
C THR A 74 -13.95 -2.71 -1.86
N LYS A 75 -14.04 -1.98 -0.74
CA LYS A 75 -14.21 -0.52 -0.73
C LYS A 75 -13.02 0.21 -1.33
N TYR A 76 -11.81 -0.23 -1.03
CA TYR A 76 -10.55 0.41 -1.41
C TYR A 76 -9.77 -0.38 -2.46
N ASP A 77 -10.43 -1.25 -3.22
CA ASP A 77 -9.78 -2.17 -4.16
C ASP A 77 -8.83 -1.46 -5.13
N LYS A 78 -9.30 -0.41 -5.78
CA LYS A 78 -8.52 0.32 -6.78
C LYS A 78 -7.30 1.00 -6.17
N GLU A 79 -7.49 1.69 -5.07
CA GLU A 79 -6.46 2.45 -4.37
C GLU A 79 -5.41 1.51 -3.78
N PHE A 80 -5.82 0.45 -3.10
CA PHE A 80 -4.92 -0.51 -2.47
C PHE A 80 -3.93 -1.13 -3.45
N TYR A 81 -4.40 -1.49 -4.65
CA TYR A 81 -3.54 -2.11 -5.67
C TYR A 81 -2.79 -1.13 -6.56
N SER A 82 -2.96 0.18 -6.38
CA SER A 82 -2.25 1.20 -7.14
C SER A 82 -1.34 2.10 -6.29
N TYR A 83 -1.64 2.29 -5.00
CA TYR A 83 -0.94 3.24 -4.14
C TYR A 83 0.43 2.72 -3.71
N PRO A 84 1.39 3.63 -3.47
CA PRO A 84 2.66 3.30 -2.81
C PRO A 84 2.46 3.04 -1.32
N ALA A 85 3.38 2.29 -0.71
CA ALA A 85 3.38 2.07 0.74
C ALA A 85 3.89 3.29 1.54
N ALA A 86 4.63 4.18 0.89
CA ALA A 86 5.21 5.36 1.52
C ALA A 86 5.51 6.44 0.46
N LYS A 87 5.72 7.69 0.92
CA LYS A 87 6.13 8.80 0.06
C LYS A 87 7.55 8.62 -0.49
N THR A 88 8.51 8.21 0.33
CA THR A 88 9.94 8.20 -0.01
C THR A 88 10.73 6.98 0.47
N ASN A 89 10.16 6.17 1.37
CA ASN A 89 10.86 5.03 1.97
C ASN A 89 10.69 3.75 1.13
N HIS A 90 10.80 2.58 1.79
CA HIS A 90 10.61 1.29 1.14
C HIS A 90 9.23 1.17 0.49
N HIS A 91 9.18 0.51 -0.67
CA HIS A 91 7.96 0.29 -1.46
C HIS A 91 7.24 1.60 -1.90
N ALA A 92 7.99 2.70 -2.07
CA ALA A 92 7.50 3.98 -2.59
C ALA A 92 7.36 3.94 -4.13
N PHE A 93 6.61 2.97 -4.64
CA PHE A 93 6.33 2.75 -6.06
C PHE A 93 4.87 2.34 -6.26
N GLU A 94 4.40 2.42 -7.49
CA GLU A 94 3.05 1.96 -7.85
C GLU A 94 2.84 0.50 -7.44
N THR A 95 1.68 0.17 -6.82
CA THR A 95 1.38 -1.14 -6.21
C THR A 95 2.18 -1.45 -4.94
N GLY A 96 3.01 -0.52 -4.45
CA GLY A 96 3.89 -0.72 -3.30
C GLY A 96 3.16 -1.11 -2.02
N LEU A 97 1.98 -0.55 -1.77
CA LEU A 97 1.15 -0.87 -0.61
C LEU A 97 0.69 -2.34 -0.62
N ALA A 98 0.17 -2.80 -1.75
CA ALA A 98 -0.28 -4.18 -1.90
C ALA A 98 0.91 -5.15 -1.84
N PHE A 99 2.05 -4.83 -2.46
CA PHE A 99 3.27 -5.62 -2.39
C PHE A 99 3.80 -5.73 -0.95
N HIS A 100 3.84 -4.62 -0.21
CA HIS A 100 4.23 -4.58 1.19
C HIS A 100 3.36 -5.50 2.04
N THR A 101 2.04 -5.31 1.96
CA THR A 101 1.07 -6.10 2.74
C THR A 101 1.16 -7.59 2.39
N ALA A 102 1.22 -7.95 1.11
CA ALA A 102 1.36 -9.35 0.69
C ALA A 102 2.66 -9.98 1.21
N THR A 103 3.76 -9.24 1.23
CA THR A 103 5.03 -9.70 1.80
C THR A 103 4.90 -9.97 3.29
N MET A 104 4.26 -9.08 4.04
CA MET A 104 4.02 -9.26 5.46
C MET A 104 3.10 -10.46 5.75
N VAL A 105 2.05 -10.67 4.94
CA VAL A 105 1.17 -11.84 5.08
C VAL A 105 1.93 -13.14 4.83
N ARG A 106 2.85 -13.19 3.85
CA ARG A 106 3.72 -14.36 3.61
C ARG A 106 4.62 -14.65 4.80
N LEU A 107 5.21 -13.63 5.41
CA LEU A 107 6.01 -13.79 6.62
C LEU A 107 5.16 -14.30 7.79
N ALA A 108 3.96 -13.78 7.96
CA ALA A 108 3.03 -14.22 9.01
C ALA A 108 2.60 -15.69 8.83
N ASP A 109 2.36 -16.12 7.61
CA ASP A 109 2.04 -17.53 7.29
C ASP A 109 3.20 -18.44 7.71
N ALA A 110 4.43 -18.11 7.34
CA ALA A 110 5.64 -18.85 7.72
C ALA A 110 5.90 -18.85 9.24
N ILE A 111 5.74 -17.70 9.90
CA ILE A 111 5.88 -17.59 11.36
C ILE A 111 4.83 -18.44 12.07
N SER A 112 3.61 -18.48 11.57
CA SER A 112 2.52 -19.26 12.14
C SER A 112 2.71 -20.77 12.03
N GLU A 113 3.54 -21.24 11.12
CA GLU A 113 3.93 -22.65 11.04
C GLU A 113 4.92 -23.01 12.17
N VAL A 114 5.80 -22.09 12.53
CA VAL A 114 6.78 -22.26 13.62
C VAL A 114 6.11 -22.10 15.00
N TYR A 115 5.14 -21.21 15.09
CA TYR A 115 4.43 -20.87 16.35
C TYR A 115 2.93 -21.19 16.26
N PRO A 116 2.53 -22.46 16.38
CA PRO A 116 1.14 -22.90 16.17
C PRO A 116 0.14 -22.34 17.20
N GLN A 117 0.63 -21.76 18.31
CA GLN A 117 -0.19 -21.09 19.32
C GLN A 117 -0.69 -19.70 18.89
N LEU A 118 -0.17 -19.15 17.81
CA LEU A 118 -0.64 -17.85 17.30
C LEU A 118 -2.05 -17.96 16.71
N ASN A 119 -2.88 -16.96 16.99
CA ASN A 119 -4.16 -16.82 16.31
C ASN A 119 -3.94 -16.32 14.87
N LYS A 120 -3.88 -17.26 13.93
CA LYS A 120 -3.62 -16.97 12.50
C LYS A 120 -4.63 -16.01 11.90
N SER A 121 -5.92 -16.17 12.26
CA SER A 121 -6.98 -15.31 11.74
C SER A 121 -6.81 -13.86 12.17
N LEU A 122 -6.49 -13.62 13.43
CA LEU A 122 -6.22 -12.28 13.96
C LEU A 122 -4.96 -11.69 13.33
N LEU A 123 -3.89 -12.49 13.23
CA LEU A 123 -2.62 -12.05 12.65
C LEU A 123 -2.80 -11.63 11.17
N TYR A 124 -3.52 -12.43 10.37
CA TYR A 124 -3.79 -12.08 8.97
C TYR A 124 -4.67 -10.83 8.85
N ALA A 125 -5.75 -10.75 9.63
CA ALA A 125 -6.64 -9.60 9.61
C ALA A 125 -5.91 -8.31 10.02
N GLY A 126 -5.16 -8.33 11.11
CA GLY A 126 -4.38 -7.20 11.58
C GLY A 126 -3.34 -6.73 10.55
N ILE A 127 -2.57 -7.66 9.95
CA ILE A 127 -1.59 -7.33 8.90
C ILE A 127 -2.29 -6.77 7.65
N MET A 128 -3.43 -7.31 7.26
CA MET A 128 -4.15 -6.80 6.10
C MET A 128 -4.71 -5.39 6.32
N LEU A 129 -5.03 -5.03 7.54
CA LEU A 129 -5.65 -3.75 7.86
C LEU A 129 -4.66 -2.66 8.29
N HIS A 130 -3.51 -3.01 8.89
CA HIS A 130 -2.61 -2.05 9.55
C HIS A 130 -2.27 -0.83 8.69
N ASP A 131 -2.02 -1.03 7.41
CA ASP A 131 -1.58 -0.01 6.45
C ASP A 131 -2.65 0.37 5.41
N LEU A 132 -3.83 -0.27 5.43
CA LEU A 132 -4.85 -0.06 4.41
C LEU A 132 -5.28 1.41 4.32
N ALA A 133 -5.37 2.11 5.45
CA ALA A 133 -5.77 3.52 5.45
C ALA A 133 -4.72 4.47 4.86
N LYS A 134 -3.56 3.99 4.41
CA LYS A 134 -2.64 4.78 3.59
C LYS A 134 -3.28 5.24 2.28
N VAL A 135 -4.32 4.56 1.81
CA VAL A 135 -5.14 5.04 0.67
C VAL A 135 -5.94 6.32 0.97
N ILE A 136 -6.10 6.66 2.25
CA ILE A 136 -6.73 7.92 2.72
C ILE A 136 -5.65 8.91 3.16
N GLU A 137 -4.56 8.39 3.73
CA GLU A 137 -3.44 9.19 4.20
C GLU A 137 -2.69 9.87 3.06
N LEU A 138 -2.53 9.19 1.93
CA LEU A 138 -1.76 9.64 0.77
C LEU A 138 -2.68 10.05 -0.40
N THR A 139 -2.15 10.87 -1.29
CA THR A 139 -2.91 11.39 -2.45
C THR A 139 -2.95 10.43 -3.65
N GLY A 140 -2.08 9.42 -3.69
CA GLY A 140 -2.02 8.44 -4.78
C GLY A 140 -0.62 8.18 -5.32
N PRO A 141 -0.51 7.41 -6.43
CA PRO A 141 0.78 6.97 -6.96
C PRO A 141 1.54 8.06 -7.72
N ASP A 142 0.84 9.12 -8.17
CA ASP A 142 1.45 10.22 -8.90
C ASP A 142 1.69 11.42 -7.97
N GLN A 143 2.98 11.78 -7.76
CA GLN A 143 3.36 12.88 -6.87
C GLN A 143 2.77 12.67 -5.45
N THR A 144 3.10 11.53 -4.85
CA THR A 144 2.59 11.12 -3.54
C THR A 144 2.86 12.18 -2.48
N GLU A 145 1.79 12.75 -1.92
CA GLU A 145 1.80 13.70 -0.81
C GLU A 145 0.85 13.22 0.29
N TYR A 146 0.97 13.79 1.47
CA TYR A 146 -0.01 13.56 2.54
C TYR A 146 -1.25 14.39 2.31
N THR A 147 -2.42 13.78 2.48
CA THR A 147 -3.68 14.52 2.57
C THR A 147 -3.74 15.34 3.87
N VAL A 148 -4.64 16.31 3.97
CA VAL A 148 -4.84 17.06 5.22
C VAL A 148 -5.20 16.10 6.38
N ARG A 149 -6.07 15.12 6.12
CA ARG A 149 -6.43 14.11 7.13
C ARG A 149 -5.24 13.22 7.48
N GLY A 150 -4.45 12.83 6.48
CA GLY A 150 -3.25 12.02 6.68
C GLY A 150 -2.23 12.71 7.57
N ASN A 151 -1.96 14.00 7.34
CA ASN A 151 -1.05 14.78 8.17
C ASN A 151 -1.52 14.95 9.62
N LEU A 152 -2.82 15.10 9.85
CA LEU A 152 -3.37 15.37 11.17
C LEU A 152 -3.61 14.11 12.01
N LEU A 153 -4.03 13.02 11.38
CA LEU A 153 -4.50 11.82 12.08
C LEU A 153 -3.55 10.62 11.90
N GLY A 154 -2.89 10.52 10.74
CA GLY A 154 -2.13 9.34 10.37
C GLY A 154 -3.00 8.13 10.04
N HIS A 155 -2.43 7.14 9.34
CA HIS A 155 -3.17 5.96 8.86
C HIS A 155 -3.72 5.07 10.00
N ILE A 156 -3.08 5.05 11.18
CA ILE A 156 -3.54 4.23 12.31
C ILE A 156 -4.92 4.71 12.83
N ALA A 157 -5.07 6.01 13.08
CA ALA A 157 -6.37 6.55 13.50
C ALA A 157 -7.41 6.52 12.37
N LEU A 158 -6.95 6.61 11.11
CA LEU A 158 -7.83 6.50 9.96
C LEU A 158 -8.37 5.08 9.78
N ILE A 159 -7.54 4.04 9.96
CA ILE A 159 -8.02 2.65 9.85
C ILE A 159 -8.98 2.28 10.97
N ASP A 160 -8.72 2.69 12.20
CA ASP A 160 -9.65 2.51 13.32
C ASP A 160 -11.03 3.11 13.01
N SER A 161 -11.08 4.35 12.50
CA SER A 161 -12.32 4.98 12.06
C SER A 161 -13.04 4.21 10.94
N GLU A 162 -12.28 3.62 10.00
CA GLU A 162 -12.86 2.85 8.89
C GLU A 162 -13.35 1.46 9.35
N ILE A 163 -12.66 0.82 10.30
CA ILE A 163 -13.12 -0.41 10.95
C ILE A 163 -14.43 -0.15 11.67
N THR A 164 -14.49 0.89 12.52
CA THR A 164 -15.68 1.26 13.27
C THR A 164 -16.90 1.48 12.36
N LYS A 165 -16.74 2.25 11.27
CA LYS A 165 -17.82 2.45 10.29
C LYS A 165 -18.25 1.15 9.63
N THR A 166 -17.28 0.29 9.29
CA THR A 166 -17.55 -1.00 8.65
C THR A 166 -18.31 -1.95 9.57
N VAL A 167 -17.97 -1.95 10.85
CA VAL A 167 -18.67 -2.72 11.90
C VAL A 167 -20.14 -2.28 11.97
N MET A 168 -20.40 -0.97 12.01
CA MET A 168 -21.76 -0.42 11.99
C MET A 168 -22.52 -0.79 10.71
N GLU A 169 -21.89 -0.63 9.52
CA GLU A 169 -22.51 -0.98 8.24
C GLU A 169 -22.84 -2.47 8.11
N LEU A 170 -22.07 -3.34 8.75
CA LEU A 170 -22.28 -4.79 8.75
C LEU A 170 -23.26 -5.25 9.83
N GLY A 171 -23.74 -4.35 10.70
CA GLY A 171 -24.59 -4.66 11.84
C GLY A 171 -23.91 -5.60 12.84
N ILE A 172 -22.60 -5.46 13.01
CA ILE A 172 -21.83 -6.21 14.00
C ILE A 172 -21.85 -5.42 15.30
N ASP A 173 -22.03 -6.13 16.43
CA ASP A 173 -21.96 -5.54 17.75
C ASP A 173 -20.50 -5.12 18.04
N ASP A 174 -20.28 -3.83 18.27
CA ASP A 174 -18.97 -3.22 18.48
C ASP A 174 -18.33 -3.57 19.85
N THR A 175 -19.13 -4.11 20.77
CA THR A 175 -18.64 -4.59 22.07
C THR A 175 -18.06 -6.01 22.03
N LYS A 176 -18.18 -6.71 20.90
CA LYS A 176 -17.60 -8.04 20.75
C LYS A 176 -16.09 -8.02 20.85
N GLU A 177 -15.52 -9.02 21.52
CA GLU A 177 -14.08 -9.18 21.67
C GLU A 177 -13.35 -9.14 20.33
N GLU A 178 -13.91 -9.77 19.30
CA GLU A 178 -13.33 -9.79 17.96
C GLU A 178 -13.20 -8.38 17.33
N VAL A 179 -14.12 -7.48 17.64
CA VAL A 179 -14.05 -6.09 17.16
C VAL A 179 -13.00 -5.30 17.94
N VAL A 180 -12.95 -5.49 19.26
CA VAL A 180 -12.00 -4.80 20.14
C VAL A 180 -10.55 -5.22 19.85
N LEU A 181 -10.32 -6.46 19.40
CA LEU A 181 -8.99 -7.00 19.07
C LEU A 181 -8.47 -6.56 17.70
N LEU A 182 -9.30 -6.02 16.84
CA LEU A 182 -8.94 -5.65 15.47
C LEU A 182 -8.52 -4.20 15.37
#